data_65de1f240bb7d94e14e97b51be9e5011
#
_entry.id   65de1f240bb7d94e14e97b51be9e5011
#
_cell.length_a   1.000
_cell.length_b   1.000
_cell.length_c   1.000
_cell.angle_alpha   90.00
_cell.angle_beta   90.00
_cell.angle_gamma   90.00
#
_symmetry.space_group_name_H-M   'P 1'
#
loop_
_entity.id
_entity.type
_entity.pdbx_description
1 polymer ?
#
loop_
_entity_poly.entity_id
_entity_poly.type
_entity_poly.pdbx_seq_one_letter_code
_entity_poly.pdbx_strand_id
1 'polypeptide(L)'
;VVLIKDGTQKMIVTGKGLGFQVYPGNDVNEQLIEQRFILQEHTDDVYYIKLLKSLPMETLNVCEEIIVKANEMLGKPVSGNLMFALADHLKFTMERMQKHMLIDHPLANEIKQFYPKEMEVGYYALRLIKERLHVDLPQGEAVFLTMHVVNALGGLSEAYDVSQQTDVMAEIVSYIETYFDCTIDQNSTSFSRFITHLRYYLIRQLNFEIEESINDELLEIVQEKYPKAYACAQSIADKMDVLYQNTSADSEKLYLTLHINRLLKMQ
;
A
#
# COMPACT_ATOMS: atom_id res chain seq x y z
N VAL A 1 5.94 -27.88 3.15
CA VAL A 1 5.87 -26.89 2.05
C VAL A 1 6.31 -27.56 0.77
N VAL A 2 5.46 -27.57 -0.24
CA VAL A 2 5.70 -28.18 -1.56
C VAL A 2 5.25 -27.21 -2.66
N LEU A 3 6.02 -27.12 -3.74
CA LEU A 3 5.60 -26.45 -4.96
C LEU A 3 4.83 -27.46 -5.82
N ILE A 4 3.62 -27.12 -6.19
CA ILE A 4 2.81 -27.95 -7.09
C ILE A 4 2.46 -27.15 -8.35
N LYS A 5 2.15 -27.86 -9.40
CA LYS A 5 1.66 -27.31 -10.66
C LYS A 5 0.33 -27.97 -10.99
N ASP A 6 -0.72 -27.14 -11.07
CA ASP A 6 -2.04 -27.59 -11.51
C ASP A 6 -2.34 -26.93 -12.87
N GLY A 7 -2.31 -27.73 -13.91
CA GLY A 7 -2.36 -27.23 -15.28
C GLY A 7 -1.23 -26.25 -15.58
N THR A 8 -1.56 -24.98 -15.83
CA THR A 8 -0.58 -23.89 -16.06
C THR A 8 -0.22 -23.13 -14.79
N GLN A 9 -1.00 -23.29 -13.72
CA GLN A 9 -0.88 -22.53 -12.50
C GLN A 9 0.12 -23.16 -11.54
N LYS A 10 1.11 -22.39 -11.08
CA LYS A 10 2.02 -22.77 -10.01
C LYS A 10 1.48 -22.30 -8.67
N MET A 11 1.58 -23.14 -7.66
CA MET A 11 1.20 -22.76 -6.30
C MET A 11 2.12 -23.42 -5.28
N ILE A 12 2.35 -22.74 -4.18
CA ILE A 12 2.99 -23.30 -3.00
C ILE A 12 1.89 -23.78 -2.07
N VAL A 13 2.01 -25.01 -1.58
CA VAL A 13 1.09 -25.59 -0.61
C VAL A 13 1.82 -25.98 0.67
N THR A 14 1.15 -25.74 1.79
CA THR A 14 1.67 -26.08 3.11
C THR A 14 0.75 -27.07 3.78
N GLY A 15 1.29 -27.86 4.71
CA GLY A 15 0.55 -28.83 5.49
C GLY A 15 1.46 -29.82 6.19
N LYS A 16 1.00 -30.36 7.32
CA LYS A 16 1.76 -31.28 8.14
C LYS A 16 2.00 -32.59 7.41
N GLY A 17 3.25 -32.97 7.21
CA GLY A 17 3.62 -34.21 6.53
C GLY A 17 3.48 -34.18 4.99
N LEU A 18 3.00 -33.09 4.39
CA LEU A 18 2.66 -32.95 2.99
C LEU A 18 3.81 -33.32 2.03
N GLY A 19 5.06 -32.98 2.36
CA GLY A 19 6.23 -33.30 1.54
C GLY A 19 6.93 -34.59 1.95
N PHE A 20 6.39 -35.38 2.85
CA PHE A 20 7.01 -36.61 3.29
C PHE A 20 6.84 -37.69 2.22
N GLN A 21 7.97 -38.26 1.75
CA GLN A 21 8.01 -39.25 0.67
C GLN A 21 7.40 -38.80 -0.68
N VAL A 22 7.26 -37.49 -0.90
CA VAL A 22 6.83 -36.92 -2.18
C VAL A 22 8.05 -36.48 -2.98
N TYR A 23 8.21 -37.04 -4.19
CA TYR A 23 9.31 -36.74 -5.12
C TYR A 23 8.79 -35.86 -6.29
N PRO A 24 9.67 -35.13 -6.98
CA PRO A 24 9.27 -34.36 -8.15
C PRO A 24 8.53 -35.25 -9.19
N GLY A 25 7.34 -34.80 -9.60
CA GLY A 25 6.48 -35.53 -10.54
C GLY A 25 5.42 -36.43 -9.89
N ASN A 26 5.43 -36.56 -8.56
CA ASN A 26 4.37 -37.29 -7.86
C ASN A 26 3.20 -36.36 -7.51
N ASP A 27 2.01 -36.93 -7.45
CA ASP A 27 0.83 -36.24 -6.92
C ASP A 27 0.94 -35.99 -5.42
N VAL A 28 0.38 -34.90 -4.98
CA VAL A 28 0.34 -34.51 -3.56
C VAL A 28 -1.01 -34.90 -2.95
N ASN A 29 -1.01 -35.45 -1.75
CA ASN A 29 -2.25 -35.75 -1.06
C ASN A 29 -2.97 -34.45 -0.67
N GLU A 30 -4.07 -34.14 -1.38
CA GLU A 30 -4.84 -32.92 -1.17
C GLU A 30 -5.43 -32.78 0.24
N GLN A 31 -5.69 -33.90 0.91
CA GLN A 31 -6.24 -33.89 2.29
C GLN A 31 -5.24 -33.38 3.33
N LEU A 32 -3.95 -33.35 2.99
CA LEU A 32 -2.89 -32.83 3.84
C LEU A 32 -2.58 -31.35 3.57
N ILE A 33 -3.24 -30.74 2.59
CA ILE A 33 -3.05 -29.33 2.27
C ILE A 33 -3.82 -28.48 3.28
N GLU A 34 -3.09 -27.70 4.07
CA GLU A 34 -3.64 -26.74 5.02
C GLU A 34 -3.82 -25.36 4.37
N GLN A 35 -2.87 -24.93 3.55
CA GLN A 35 -2.90 -23.63 2.87
C GLN A 35 -2.41 -23.73 1.43
N ARG A 36 -2.92 -22.86 0.56
CA ARG A 36 -2.56 -22.77 -0.86
C ARG A 36 -2.18 -21.32 -1.21
N PHE A 37 -0.99 -21.12 -1.79
CA PHE A 37 -0.49 -19.83 -2.22
C PHE A 37 -0.26 -19.85 -3.72
N ILE A 38 -1.07 -19.10 -4.46
CA ILE A 38 -0.92 -18.96 -5.91
C ILE A 38 0.25 -18.03 -6.19
N LEU A 39 1.19 -18.50 -7.01
CA LEU A 39 2.32 -17.69 -7.45
C LEU A 39 1.94 -16.91 -8.70
N GLN A 40 2.29 -15.64 -8.73
CA GLN A 40 2.19 -14.83 -9.96
C GLN A 40 3.34 -15.16 -10.91
N GLU A 41 3.16 -14.88 -12.19
CA GLU A 41 4.23 -15.00 -13.18
C GLU A 41 5.41 -14.08 -12.79
N HIS A 42 6.64 -14.58 -12.95
CA HIS A 42 7.90 -13.90 -12.59
C HIS A 42 8.29 -13.86 -11.09
N THR A 43 7.63 -14.64 -10.23
CA THR A 43 8.05 -14.74 -8.81
C THR A 43 9.27 -15.69 -8.67
N ASP A 44 10.15 -15.39 -7.71
CA ASP A 44 11.25 -16.30 -7.33
C ASP A 44 10.70 -17.45 -6.46
N ASP A 45 10.24 -18.50 -7.14
CA ASP A 45 9.67 -19.71 -6.52
C ASP A 45 10.60 -20.26 -5.42
N VAL A 46 11.91 -20.23 -5.64
CA VAL A 46 12.91 -20.79 -4.72
C VAL A 46 13.00 -19.97 -3.44
N TYR A 47 12.95 -18.65 -3.58
CA TYR A 47 12.97 -17.74 -2.43
C TYR A 47 11.73 -17.96 -1.55
N TYR A 48 10.53 -17.93 -2.11
CA TYR A 48 9.30 -18.10 -1.36
C TYR A 48 9.16 -19.46 -0.70
N ILE A 49 9.60 -20.52 -1.36
CA ILE A 49 9.64 -21.85 -0.74
C ILE A 49 10.59 -21.86 0.48
N LYS A 50 11.77 -21.24 0.37
CA LYS A 50 12.72 -21.15 1.49
C LYS A 50 12.16 -20.33 2.63
N LEU A 51 11.52 -19.20 2.31
CA LEU A 51 10.87 -18.32 3.29
C LEU A 51 9.82 -19.09 4.09
N LEU A 52 8.84 -19.70 3.41
CA LEU A 52 7.76 -20.44 4.06
C LEU A 52 8.26 -21.67 4.85
N LYS A 53 9.33 -22.34 4.39
CA LYS A 53 9.96 -23.43 5.14
C LYS A 53 10.69 -22.96 6.41
N SER A 54 11.14 -21.70 6.44
CA SER A 54 11.89 -21.15 7.56
C SER A 54 11.01 -20.61 8.69
N LEU A 55 9.69 -20.49 8.45
CA LEU A 55 8.75 -19.93 9.41
C LEU A 55 7.89 -21.01 10.08
N PRO A 56 7.56 -20.85 11.38
CA PRO A 56 6.54 -21.66 12.03
C PRO A 56 5.19 -21.49 11.34
N MET A 57 4.37 -22.55 11.31
CA MET A 57 3.01 -22.50 10.77
C MET A 57 2.14 -21.43 11.45
N GLU A 58 2.32 -21.23 12.76
CA GLU A 58 1.62 -20.21 13.53
C GLU A 58 1.85 -18.79 12.97
N THR A 59 3.06 -18.48 12.51
CA THR A 59 3.38 -17.19 11.87
C THR A 59 2.61 -17.03 10.55
N LEU A 60 2.50 -18.10 9.76
CA LEU A 60 1.75 -18.08 8.51
C LEU A 60 0.24 -17.91 8.75
N ASN A 61 -0.30 -18.59 9.78
CA ASN A 61 -1.69 -18.41 10.19
C ASN A 61 -1.99 -16.98 10.62
N VAL A 62 -1.08 -16.36 11.35
CA VAL A 62 -1.20 -14.92 11.73
C VAL A 62 -1.20 -14.02 10.50
N CYS A 63 -0.33 -14.26 9.52
CA CYS A 63 -0.36 -13.49 8.26
C CYS A 63 -1.70 -13.65 7.53
N GLU A 64 -2.26 -14.85 7.48
CA GLU A 64 -3.57 -15.11 6.86
C GLU A 64 -4.70 -14.39 7.62
N GLU A 65 -4.72 -14.44 8.95
CA GLU A 65 -5.70 -13.71 9.76
C GLU A 65 -5.62 -12.18 9.54
N ILE A 66 -4.40 -11.64 9.39
CA ILE A 66 -4.19 -10.23 9.04
C ILE A 66 -4.79 -9.91 7.66
N ILE A 67 -4.56 -10.75 6.65
CA ILE A 67 -5.08 -10.57 5.29
C ILE A 67 -6.61 -10.60 5.27
N VAL A 68 -7.21 -11.58 5.94
CA VAL A 68 -8.67 -11.68 6.04
C VAL A 68 -9.24 -10.42 6.68
N LYS A 69 -8.63 -9.96 7.77
CA LYS A 69 -9.07 -8.75 8.47
C LYS A 69 -8.85 -7.48 7.65
N ALA A 70 -7.76 -7.39 6.90
CA ALA A 70 -7.52 -6.28 5.97
C ALA A 70 -8.63 -6.19 4.93
N ASN A 71 -9.00 -7.31 4.29
CA ASN A 71 -10.09 -7.37 3.32
C ASN A 71 -11.44 -6.90 3.91
N GLU A 72 -11.75 -7.34 5.14
CA GLU A 72 -12.96 -6.92 5.84
C GLU A 72 -12.97 -5.41 6.14
N MET A 73 -11.89 -4.90 6.75
CA MET A 73 -11.83 -3.52 7.21
C MET A 73 -11.76 -2.52 6.05
N LEU A 74 -11.09 -2.88 4.96
CA LEU A 74 -10.87 -1.99 3.83
C LEU A 74 -11.93 -2.15 2.72
N GLY A 75 -12.75 -3.21 2.79
CA GLY A 75 -13.81 -3.49 1.82
C GLY A 75 -13.30 -3.80 0.42
N LYS A 76 -12.03 -4.17 0.29
CA LYS A 76 -11.36 -4.48 -0.98
C LYS A 76 -10.44 -5.69 -0.80
N PRO A 77 -10.33 -6.59 -1.80
CA PRO A 77 -9.37 -7.66 -1.76
C PRO A 77 -7.95 -7.10 -1.87
N VAL A 78 -7.06 -7.56 -1.01
CA VAL A 78 -5.62 -7.30 -1.13
C VAL A 78 -4.97 -8.34 -2.04
N SER A 79 -3.86 -7.97 -2.68
CA SER A 79 -3.10 -8.90 -3.53
C SER A 79 -2.60 -10.13 -2.75
N GLY A 80 -2.61 -11.30 -3.39
CA GLY A 80 -2.08 -12.54 -2.81
C GLY A 80 -0.60 -12.47 -2.40
N ASN A 81 0.16 -11.55 -2.95
CA ASN A 81 1.56 -11.32 -2.58
C ASN A 81 1.73 -10.78 -1.16
N LEU A 82 0.66 -10.22 -0.54
CA LEU A 82 0.72 -9.71 0.84
C LEU A 82 1.14 -10.78 1.84
N MET A 83 0.75 -12.04 1.62
CA MET A 83 1.17 -13.16 2.47
C MET A 83 2.70 -13.26 2.57
N PHE A 84 3.37 -13.22 1.42
CA PHE A 84 4.83 -13.33 1.37
C PHE A 84 5.51 -12.11 1.95
N ALA A 85 4.98 -10.92 1.66
CA ALA A 85 5.50 -9.65 2.19
C ALA A 85 5.40 -9.59 3.72
N LEU A 86 4.26 -9.98 4.30
CA LEU A 86 4.08 -10.04 5.75
C LEU A 86 4.96 -11.13 6.39
N ALA A 87 5.03 -12.31 5.78
CA ALA A 87 5.84 -13.41 6.27
C ALA A 87 7.34 -13.06 6.33
N ASP A 88 7.83 -12.42 5.27
CA ASP A 88 9.22 -11.95 5.19
C ASP A 88 9.49 -10.83 6.20
N HIS A 89 8.60 -9.84 6.27
CA HIS A 89 8.68 -8.76 7.24
C HIS A 89 8.73 -9.28 8.68
N LEU A 90 7.82 -10.17 9.06
CA LEU A 90 7.78 -10.74 10.41
C LEU A 90 9.05 -11.52 10.74
N LYS A 91 9.59 -12.28 9.79
CA LYS A 91 10.86 -12.98 9.95
C LYS A 91 11.99 -12.00 10.28
N PHE A 92 12.19 -10.99 9.43
CA PHE A 92 13.26 -10.01 9.63
C PHE A 92 13.05 -9.17 10.89
N THR A 93 11.82 -8.82 11.23
CA THR A 93 11.52 -8.07 12.44
C THR A 93 11.85 -8.88 13.69
N MET A 94 11.47 -10.16 13.74
CA MET A 94 11.84 -11.04 14.86
C MET A 94 13.35 -11.22 14.99
N GLU A 95 14.08 -11.38 13.89
CA GLU A 95 15.54 -11.46 13.90
C GLU A 95 16.20 -10.14 14.38
N ARG A 96 15.67 -8.98 14.01
CA ARG A 96 16.14 -7.66 14.46
C ARG A 96 15.91 -7.47 15.97
N MET A 97 14.73 -7.86 16.44
CA MET A 97 14.40 -7.76 17.86
C MET A 97 15.37 -8.59 18.74
N GLN A 98 15.75 -9.78 18.31
CA GLN A 98 16.76 -10.59 19.01
C GLN A 98 18.12 -9.87 19.10
N LYS A 99 18.42 -8.98 18.16
CA LYS A 99 19.64 -8.16 18.11
C LYS A 99 19.46 -6.77 18.73
N HIS A 100 18.29 -6.49 19.35
CA HIS A 100 17.93 -5.18 19.90
C HIS A 100 18.01 -4.03 18.89
N MET A 101 17.79 -4.32 17.60
CA MET A 101 17.79 -3.33 16.53
C MET A 101 16.37 -2.83 16.29
N LEU A 102 16.04 -1.66 16.82
CA LEU A 102 14.79 -0.97 16.53
C LEU A 102 14.99 -0.04 15.32
N ILE A 103 14.00 0.01 14.46
CA ILE A 103 14.00 0.89 13.29
C ILE A 103 12.68 1.67 13.29
N ASP A 104 12.79 2.99 13.19
CA ASP A 104 11.65 3.87 12.95
C ASP A 104 11.59 4.23 11.47
N HIS A 105 10.38 4.28 10.92
CA HIS A 105 10.21 4.69 9.53
C HIS A 105 10.29 6.22 9.42
N PRO A 106 11.11 6.78 8.51
CA PRO A 106 11.26 8.24 8.37
C PRO A 106 9.93 8.95 8.12
N LEU A 107 9.02 8.36 7.34
CA LEU A 107 7.72 8.91 6.97
C LEU A 107 6.57 8.40 7.87
N ALA A 108 6.86 8.03 9.12
CA ALA A 108 5.85 7.43 10.00
C ALA A 108 4.66 8.36 10.25
N ASN A 109 4.88 9.66 10.34
CA ASN A 109 3.81 10.64 10.56
C ASN A 109 2.94 10.81 9.32
N GLU A 110 3.56 10.94 8.15
CA GLU A 110 2.89 11.07 6.86
C GLU A 110 2.04 9.82 6.56
N ILE A 111 2.59 8.63 6.78
CA ILE A 111 1.84 7.37 6.60
C ILE A 111 0.63 7.31 7.52
N LYS A 112 0.76 7.68 8.79
CA LYS A 112 -0.38 7.74 9.72
C LYS A 112 -1.47 8.71 9.28
N GLN A 113 -1.08 9.83 8.68
CA GLN A 113 -2.03 10.86 8.22
C GLN A 113 -2.65 10.53 6.87
N PHE A 114 -1.85 10.00 5.94
CA PHE A 114 -2.28 9.75 4.57
C PHE A 114 -3.04 8.41 4.42
N TYR A 115 -2.79 7.45 5.33
CA TYR A 115 -3.35 6.10 5.28
C TYR A 115 -4.05 5.69 6.60
N PRO A 116 -4.95 6.55 7.17
CA PRO A 116 -5.51 6.30 8.50
C PRO A 116 -6.32 5.00 8.59
N LYS A 117 -7.03 4.60 7.53
CA LYS A 117 -7.80 3.34 7.51
C LYS A 117 -6.89 2.13 7.46
N GLU A 118 -5.85 2.18 6.65
CA GLU A 118 -4.88 1.12 6.53
C GLU A 118 -4.02 0.99 7.80
N MET A 119 -3.77 2.11 8.50
CA MET A 119 -3.12 2.11 9.82
C MET A 119 -3.89 1.32 10.89
N GLU A 120 -5.22 1.31 10.85
CA GLU A 120 -6.03 0.46 11.74
C GLU A 120 -5.73 -1.03 11.53
N VAL A 121 -5.46 -1.45 10.28
CA VAL A 121 -5.02 -2.82 9.98
C VAL A 121 -3.63 -3.07 10.58
N GLY A 122 -2.70 -2.12 10.46
CA GLY A 122 -1.36 -2.21 11.07
C GLY A 122 -1.43 -2.36 12.59
N TYR A 123 -2.26 -1.59 13.27
CA TYR A 123 -2.47 -1.71 14.71
C TYR A 123 -3.16 -3.02 15.10
N TYR A 124 -4.11 -3.49 14.31
CA TYR A 124 -4.72 -4.80 14.50
C TYR A 124 -3.67 -5.90 14.39
N ALA A 125 -2.83 -5.83 13.37
CA ALA A 125 -1.76 -6.81 13.16
C ALA A 125 -0.80 -6.88 14.35
N LEU A 126 -0.38 -5.75 14.93
CA LEU A 126 0.46 -5.74 16.14
C LEU A 126 -0.21 -6.47 17.31
N ARG A 127 -1.50 -6.21 17.55
CA ARG A 127 -2.24 -6.89 18.63
C ARG A 127 -2.32 -8.38 18.38
N LEU A 128 -2.64 -8.79 17.16
CA LEU A 128 -2.76 -10.21 16.79
C LEU A 128 -1.42 -10.94 16.94
N ILE A 129 -0.32 -10.34 16.49
CA ILE A 129 1.04 -10.88 16.63
C ILE A 129 1.37 -11.08 18.12
N LYS A 130 1.08 -10.09 18.96
CA LYS A 130 1.30 -10.20 20.41
C LYS A 130 0.48 -11.32 21.04
N GLU A 131 -0.79 -11.44 20.67
CA GLU A 131 -1.72 -12.45 21.21
C GLU A 131 -1.35 -13.87 20.77
N ARG A 132 -1.02 -14.06 19.49
CA ARG A 132 -0.82 -15.39 18.90
C ARG A 132 0.63 -15.87 18.98
N LEU A 133 1.58 -14.97 18.69
CA LEU A 133 3.01 -15.33 18.66
C LEU A 133 3.73 -15.00 19.97
N HIS A 134 3.08 -14.32 20.92
CA HIS A 134 3.66 -13.85 22.17
C HIS A 134 4.90 -12.95 21.97
N VAL A 135 4.92 -12.21 20.85
CA VAL A 135 5.97 -11.26 20.49
C VAL A 135 5.41 -9.84 20.60
N ASP A 136 6.00 -9.02 21.48
CA ASP A 136 5.61 -7.62 21.67
C ASP A 136 6.45 -6.74 20.75
N LEU A 137 5.92 -6.48 19.55
CA LEU A 137 6.58 -5.63 18.55
C LEU A 137 6.48 -4.15 18.92
N PRO A 138 7.50 -3.33 18.60
CA PRO A 138 7.44 -1.88 18.75
C PRO A 138 6.26 -1.27 18.00
N GLN A 139 5.69 -0.18 18.52
CA GLN A 139 4.56 0.54 17.88
C GLN A 139 4.89 1.03 16.46
N GLY A 140 6.16 1.34 16.18
CA GLY A 140 6.63 1.73 14.85
C GLY A 140 6.43 0.64 13.79
N GLU A 141 6.39 -0.64 14.17
CA GLU A 141 6.17 -1.74 13.23
C GLU A 141 4.76 -1.71 12.60
N ALA A 142 3.78 -1.06 13.24
CA ALA A 142 2.46 -0.84 12.63
C ALA A 142 2.57 -0.07 11.30
N VAL A 143 3.51 0.86 11.19
CA VAL A 143 3.74 1.64 9.97
C VAL A 143 4.23 0.74 8.83
N PHE A 144 5.21 -0.12 9.10
CA PHE A 144 5.73 -1.07 8.11
C PHE A 144 4.67 -2.07 7.66
N LEU A 145 3.90 -2.63 8.60
CA LEU A 145 2.78 -3.53 8.29
C LEU A 145 1.72 -2.82 7.45
N THR A 146 1.41 -1.56 7.77
CA THR A 146 0.50 -0.73 6.97
C THR A 146 1.02 -0.54 5.54
N MET A 147 2.31 -0.26 5.36
CA MET A 147 2.89 -0.10 4.02
C MET A 147 2.74 -1.37 3.17
N HIS A 148 2.96 -2.55 3.75
CA HIS A 148 2.72 -3.80 3.04
C HIS A 148 1.26 -3.95 2.60
N VAL A 149 0.31 -3.57 3.47
CA VAL A 149 -1.13 -3.59 3.14
C VAL A 149 -1.45 -2.60 2.02
N VAL A 150 -0.93 -1.38 2.08
CA VAL A 150 -1.17 -0.34 1.05
C VAL A 150 -0.58 -0.76 -0.29
N ASN A 151 0.66 -1.30 -0.31
CA ASN A 151 1.27 -1.86 -1.52
C ASN A 151 0.40 -2.97 -2.13
N ALA A 152 -0.17 -3.83 -1.29
CA ALA A 152 -1.04 -4.91 -1.75
C ALA A 152 -2.40 -4.43 -2.27
N LEU A 153 -2.91 -3.28 -1.78
CA LEU A 153 -4.13 -2.64 -2.30
C LEU A 153 -3.89 -1.93 -3.63
N GLY A 154 -2.72 -1.35 -3.79
CA GLY A 154 -2.29 -0.73 -5.05
C GLY A 154 -2.20 -1.72 -6.20
N GLY A 155 -2.07 -2.99 -5.91
CA GLY A 155 -2.32 -4.25 -6.66
C GLY A 155 -1.88 -4.37 -8.11
N LEU A 156 -1.29 -3.36 -8.70
CA LEU A 156 -1.38 -3.15 -10.13
C LEU A 156 -0.03 -2.88 -10.82
N SER A 157 1.01 -2.57 -10.10
CA SER A 157 2.34 -2.52 -10.71
C SER A 157 3.43 -2.74 -9.66
N GLU A 158 4.50 -3.41 -10.06
CA GLU A 158 5.78 -3.45 -9.34
C GLU A 158 6.36 -2.05 -9.11
N ALA A 159 5.80 -1.03 -9.78
CA ALA A 159 6.17 0.38 -9.70
C ALA A 159 5.49 1.14 -8.54
N TYR A 160 4.50 0.55 -7.84
CA TYR A 160 3.84 1.24 -6.72
C TYR A 160 4.64 1.06 -5.43
N ASP A 161 5.49 2.03 -5.12
CA ASP A 161 6.19 2.13 -3.84
C ASP A 161 5.48 3.17 -2.95
N VAL A 162 4.87 2.70 -1.86
CA VAL A 162 4.18 3.55 -0.88
C VAL A 162 5.11 4.61 -0.30
N SER A 163 6.38 4.29 -0.07
CA SER A 163 7.35 5.26 0.47
C SER A 163 7.53 6.41 -0.51
N GLN A 164 7.80 6.10 -1.77
CA GLN A 164 7.97 7.10 -2.83
C GLN A 164 6.69 7.93 -3.04
N GLN A 165 5.52 7.29 -3.04
CA GLN A 165 4.24 8.00 -3.17
C GLN A 165 3.98 8.94 -1.98
N THR A 166 4.34 8.51 -0.78
CA THR A 166 4.21 9.32 0.43
C THR A 166 5.13 10.55 0.38
N ASP A 167 6.37 10.38 -0.08
CA ASP A 167 7.30 11.49 -0.29
C ASP A 167 6.73 12.51 -1.29
N VAL A 168 6.24 12.04 -2.44
CA VAL A 168 5.63 12.92 -3.46
C VAL A 168 4.43 13.68 -2.90
N MET A 169 3.55 13.02 -2.13
CA MET A 169 2.41 13.69 -1.50
C MET A 169 2.87 14.74 -0.48
N ALA A 170 3.89 14.45 0.33
CA ALA A 170 4.45 15.38 1.29
C ALA A 170 5.08 16.61 0.59
N GLU A 171 5.80 16.39 -0.52
CA GLU A 171 6.33 17.47 -1.35
C GLU A 171 5.23 18.37 -1.93
N ILE A 172 4.13 17.79 -2.41
CA ILE A 172 2.99 18.56 -2.93
C ILE A 172 2.36 19.41 -1.82
N VAL A 173 2.15 18.85 -0.62
CA VAL A 173 1.64 19.60 0.53
C VAL A 173 2.55 20.76 0.88
N SER A 174 3.85 20.52 1.01
CA SER A 174 4.86 21.54 1.30
C SER A 174 4.94 22.61 0.21
N TYR A 175 4.76 22.21 -1.06
CA TYR A 175 4.71 23.15 -2.18
C TYR A 175 3.51 24.09 -2.07
N ILE A 176 2.31 23.57 -1.73
CA ILE A 176 1.11 24.38 -1.54
C ILE A 176 1.30 25.36 -0.37
N GLU A 177 1.83 24.90 0.76
CA GLU A 177 2.12 25.75 1.92
C GLU A 177 3.08 26.90 1.56
N THR A 178 4.16 26.59 0.84
CA THR A 178 5.14 27.57 0.38
C THR A 178 4.53 28.56 -0.63
N TYR A 179 3.73 28.05 -1.59
CA TYR A 179 3.12 28.87 -2.64
C TYR A 179 2.14 29.91 -2.10
N PHE A 180 1.42 29.57 -1.03
CA PHE A 180 0.42 30.43 -0.40
C PHE A 180 0.89 31.11 0.89
N ASP A 181 2.13 30.86 1.31
CA ASP A 181 2.69 31.33 2.58
C ASP A 181 1.76 31.01 3.78
N CYS A 182 1.40 29.75 3.91
CA CYS A 182 0.44 29.28 4.91
C CYS A 182 0.83 27.92 5.49
N THR A 183 0.20 27.53 6.59
CA THR A 183 0.30 26.19 7.17
C THR A 183 -1.04 25.48 7.04
N ILE A 184 -1.05 24.28 6.50
CA ILE A 184 -2.28 23.49 6.30
C ILE A 184 -2.59 22.70 7.58
N ASP A 185 -3.82 22.82 8.08
CA ASP A 185 -4.31 21.96 9.18
C ASP A 185 -4.54 20.53 8.65
N GLN A 186 -3.56 19.67 8.92
CA GLN A 186 -3.56 18.27 8.49
C GLN A 186 -4.60 17.40 9.21
N ASN A 187 -5.22 17.89 10.31
CA ASN A 187 -6.31 17.21 11.01
C ASN A 187 -7.69 17.57 10.44
N SER A 188 -7.76 18.49 9.50
CA SER A 188 -9.03 18.93 8.93
C SER A 188 -9.65 17.89 7.97
N THR A 189 -10.99 17.88 7.89
CA THR A 189 -11.72 17.08 6.90
C THR A 189 -11.37 17.47 5.47
N SER A 190 -11.03 18.74 5.24
CA SER A 190 -10.60 19.21 3.92
C SER A 190 -9.27 18.62 3.51
N PHE A 191 -8.32 18.50 4.44
CA PHE A 191 -7.05 17.84 4.21
C PHE A 191 -7.23 16.34 3.91
N SER A 192 -8.01 15.62 4.70
CA SER A 192 -8.28 14.19 4.47
C SER A 192 -8.87 13.93 3.09
N ARG A 193 -9.77 14.81 2.61
CA ARG A 193 -10.35 14.72 1.26
C ARG A 193 -9.33 15.02 0.17
N PHE A 194 -8.50 16.04 0.39
CA PHE A 194 -7.41 16.39 -0.54
C PHE A 194 -6.43 15.24 -0.70
N ILE A 195 -5.93 14.67 0.41
CA ILE A 195 -5.00 13.54 0.39
C ILE A 195 -5.62 12.31 -0.29
N THR A 196 -6.91 12.02 -0.04
CA THR A 196 -7.61 10.92 -0.70
C THR A 196 -7.64 11.13 -2.22
N HIS A 197 -7.97 12.34 -2.68
CA HIS A 197 -7.96 12.67 -4.10
C HIS A 197 -6.56 12.58 -4.70
N LEU A 198 -5.56 13.13 -4.01
CA LEU A 198 -4.17 13.14 -4.44
C LEU A 198 -3.63 11.71 -4.61
N ARG A 199 -3.94 10.78 -3.68
CA ARG A 199 -3.58 9.36 -3.82
C ARG A 199 -4.12 8.76 -5.12
N TYR A 200 -5.41 8.96 -5.39
CA TYR A 200 -6.03 8.43 -6.62
C TYR A 200 -5.45 9.07 -7.88
N TYR A 201 -5.17 10.37 -7.85
CA TYR A 201 -4.50 11.04 -8.95
C TYR A 201 -3.12 10.43 -9.24
N LEU A 202 -2.28 10.21 -8.22
CA LEU A 202 -0.97 9.59 -8.39
C LEU A 202 -1.05 8.14 -8.90
N ILE A 203 -2.05 7.38 -8.46
CA ILE A 203 -2.31 6.01 -8.96
C ILE A 203 -2.66 6.06 -10.45
N ARG A 204 -3.54 6.98 -10.88
CA ARG A 204 -3.89 7.13 -12.30
C ARG A 204 -2.69 7.54 -13.14
N GLN A 205 -1.84 8.43 -12.63
CA GLN A 205 -0.59 8.81 -13.29
C GLN A 205 0.32 7.61 -13.54
N LEU A 206 0.50 6.74 -12.55
CA LEU A 206 1.29 5.50 -12.66
C LEU A 206 0.71 4.49 -13.65
N ASN A 207 -0.61 4.38 -13.71
CA ASN A 207 -1.29 3.38 -14.54
C ASN A 207 -1.58 3.89 -15.95
N PHE A 208 -1.20 5.12 -16.29
CA PHE A 208 -1.55 5.77 -17.56
C PHE A 208 -3.07 5.77 -17.82
N GLU A 209 -3.87 5.85 -16.76
CA GLU A 209 -5.31 5.96 -16.86
C GLU A 209 -5.68 7.41 -17.16
N ILE A 210 -6.47 7.61 -18.23
CA ILE A 210 -7.00 8.93 -18.60
C ILE A 210 -8.42 9.03 -18.05
N GLU A 211 -8.65 10.01 -17.17
CA GLU A 211 -9.99 10.30 -16.69
C GLU A 211 -10.82 10.98 -17.81
N GLU A 212 -12.14 10.75 -17.83
CA GLU A 212 -13.03 11.31 -18.85
C GLU A 212 -12.96 12.85 -18.87
N SER A 213 -13.10 13.42 -20.08
CA SER A 213 -13.08 14.88 -20.29
C SER A 213 -14.20 15.56 -19.50
N ILE A 214 -13.84 16.59 -18.77
CA ILE A 214 -14.81 17.49 -18.11
C ILE A 214 -15.32 18.52 -19.14
N ASN A 215 -16.51 19.08 -18.87
CA ASN A 215 -17.07 20.22 -19.62
C ASN A 215 -16.11 21.42 -19.49
N ASP A 216 -15.62 21.90 -20.61
CA ASP A 216 -14.69 23.03 -20.71
C ASP A 216 -15.21 24.30 -20.00
N GLU A 217 -16.55 24.55 -20.04
CA GLU A 217 -17.17 25.68 -19.32
C GLU A 217 -16.91 25.65 -17.80
N LEU A 218 -16.90 24.44 -17.18
CA LEU A 218 -16.65 24.33 -15.75
C LEU A 218 -15.21 24.68 -15.41
N LEU A 219 -14.27 24.25 -16.24
CA LEU A 219 -12.86 24.57 -16.09
C LEU A 219 -12.62 26.08 -16.18
N GLU A 220 -13.21 26.76 -17.21
CA GLU A 220 -13.10 28.19 -17.37
C GLU A 220 -13.66 28.96 -16.16
N ILE A 221 -14.84 28.57 -15.66
CA ILE A 221 -15.44 29.18 -14.46
C ILE A 221 -14.50 29.05 -13.24
N VAL A 222 -13.86 27.89 -13.05
CA VAL A 222 -12.97 27.66 -11.91
C VAL A 222 -11.67 28.44 -12.07
N GLN A 223 -11.12 28.56 -13.28
CA GLN A 223 -9.94 29.37 -13.59
C GLN A 223 -10.19 30.85 -13.29
N GLU A 224 -11.33 31.40 -13.75
CA GLU A 224 -11.69 32.79 -13.48
C GLU A 224 -11.92 33.06 -11.99
N LYS A 225 -12.58 32.14 -11.30
CA LYS A 225 -12.96 32.31 -9.89
C LYS A 225 -11.83 32.09 -8.90
N TYR A 226 -10.90 31.20 -9.21
CA TYR A 226 -9.79 30.80 -8.33
C TYR A 226 -8.42 30.80 -9.05
N PRO A 227 -8.01 31.92 -9.68
CA PRO A 227 -6.84 31.95 -10.57
C PRO A 227 -5.54 31.54 -9.88
N LYS A 228 -5.32 31.94 -8.61
CA LYS A 228 -4.14 31.54 -7.86
C LYS A 228 -4.10 30.04 -7.54
N ALA A 229 -5.25 29.47 -7.13
CA ALA A 229 -5.34 28.04 -6.84
C ALA A 229 -5.19 27.21 -8.12
N TYR A 230 -5.73 27.68 -9.26
CA TYR A 230 -5.55 27.03 -10.55
C TYR A 230 -4.07 27.07 -11.00
N ALA A 231 -3.40 28.19 -10.88
CA ALA A 231 -1.97 28.29 -11.23
C ALA A 231 -1.11 27.34 -10.37
N CYS A 232 -1.42 27.20 -9.08
CA CYS A 232 -0.77 26.23 -8.20
C CYS A 232 -1.06 24.78 -8.66
N ALA A 233 -2.32 24.45 -8.93
CA ALA A 233 -2.72 23.13 -9.42
C ALA A 233 -2.06 22.77 -10.76
N GLN A 234 -1.98 23.72 -11.69
CA GLN A 234 -1.28 23.56 -12.98
C GLN A 234 0.20 23.24 -12.75
N SER A 235 0.87 23.98 -11.86
CA SER A 235 2.30 23.73 -11.54
C SER A 235 2.53 22.35 -10.91
N ILE A 236 1.59 21.86 -10.11
CA ILE A 236 1.63 20.51 -9.56
C ILE A 236 1.45 19.49 -10.69
N ALA A 237 0.45 19.67 -11.55
CA ALA A 237 0.19 18.78 -12.68
C ALA A 237 1.40 18.71 -13.62
N ASP A 238 2.00 19.84 -13.99
CA ASP A 238 3.18 19.89 -14.85
C ASP A 238 4.37 19.11 -14.25
N LYS A 239 4.58 19.20 -12.93
CA LYS A 239 5.62 18.41 -12.24
C LYS A 239 5.32 16.91 -12.26
N MET A 240 4.06 16.53 -12.05
CA MET A 240 3.65 15.13 -12.09
C MET A 240 3.74 14.54 -13.48
N ASP A 241 3.39 15.34 -14.51
CA ASP A 241 3.52 14.95 -15.91
C ASP A 241 4.97 14.60 -16.29
N VAL A 242 5.90 15.40 -15.81
CA VAL A 242 7.34 15.14 -16.00
C VAL A 242 7.79 13.91 -15.21
N LEU A 243 7.37 13.78 -13.96
CA LEU A 243 7.79 12.69 -13.06
C LEU A 243 7.31 11.33 -13.56
N TYR A 244 6.04 11.25 -13.98
CA TYR A 244 5.40 9.99 -14.40
C TYR A 244 5.40 9.79 -15.92
N GLN A 245 5.94 10.74 -16.70
CA GLN A 245 5.95 10.69 -18.17
C GLN A 245 4.54 10.48 -18.76
N ASN A 246 3.54 11.09 -18.12
CA ASN A 246 2.12 11.03 -18.48
C ASN A 246 1.54 12.43 -18.51
N THR A 247 0.35 12.63 -19.08
CA THR A 247 -0.31 13.94 -19.17
C THR A 247 -1.52 13.98 -18.24
N SER A 248 -1.55 14.96 -17.34
CA SER A 248 -2.67 15.19 -16.43
C SER A 248 -3.88 15.72 -17.18
N ALA A 249 -5.03 15.08 -17.03
CA ALA A 249 -6.29 15.53 -17.59
C ALA A 249 -6.72 16.88 -16.95
N ASP A 250 -7.53 17.65 -17.68
CA ASP A 250 -8.07 18.92 -17.17
C ASP A 250 -8.99 18.71 -15.97
N SER A 251 -9.65 17.56 -15.87
CA SER A 251 -10.38 17.11 -14.69
C SER A 251 -9.51 17.12 -13.42
N GLU A 252 -8.28 16.61 -13.50
CA GLU A 252 -7.37 16.58 -12.36
C GLU A 252 -6.98 18.00 -11.91
N LYS A 253 -6.67 18.88 -12.87
CA LYS A 253 -6.34 20.29 -12.58
C LYS A 253 -7.52 21.01 -11.91
N LEU A 254 -8.75 20.74 -12.39
CA LEU A 254 -9.97 21.28 -11.81
C LEU A 254 -10.16 20.77 -10.36
N TYR A 255 -10.07 19.46 -10.13
CA TYR A 255 -10.23 18.89 -8.79
C TYR A 255 -9.15 19.38 -7.82
N LEU A 256 -7.89 19.39 -8.25
CA LEU A 256 -6.78 19.95 -7.44
C LEU A 256 -7.07 21.40 -7.08
N THR A 257 -7.53 22.24 -8.04
CA THR A 257 -7.86 23.64 -7.79
C THR A 257 -8.94 23.79 -6.71
N LEU A 258 -10.01 23.00 -6.80
CA LEU A 258 -11.10 23.06 -5.82
C LEU A 258 -10.65 22.59 -4.43
N HIS A 259 -9.81 21.56 -4.37
CA HIS A 259 -9.26 21.07 -3.11
C HIS A 259 -8.29 22.07 -2.47
N ILE A 260 -7.37 22.65 -3.24
CA ILE A 260 -6.45 23.68 -2.77
C ILE A 260 -7.23 24.88 -2.23
N ASN A 261 -8.22 25.37 -2.99
CA ASN A 261 -9.04 26.50 -2.53
C ASN A 261 -9.81 26.19 -1.23
N ARG A 262 -10.20 24.94 -0.98
CA ARG A 262 -10.84 24.53 0.28
C ARG A 262 -9.87 24.50 1.44
N LEU A 263 -8.64 24.03 1.23
CA LEU A 263 -7.59 24.03 2.25
C LEU A 263 -7.29 25.45 2.73
N LEU A 264 -7.31 26.43 1.82
CA LEU A 264 -7.01 27.84 2.14
C LEU A 264 -8.17 28.60 2.83
N LYS A 265 -9.42 28.17 2.66
CA LYS A 265 -10.59 28.85 3.26
C LYS A 265 -10.84 28.54 4.71
N MET A 266 -10.13 27.59 5.29
CA MET A 266 -10.29 27.19 6.69
C MET A 266 -9.25 27.85 7.61
N GLN A 267 -8.50 28.80 7.07
CA GLN A 267 -7.64 29.72 7.78
C GLN A 267 -8.39 31.08 7.91
#